data_7291bc331cae912c707e83ff893d25f1
#
_entry.id   7291bc331cae912c707e83ff893d25f1
#
_cell.length_a   1.000
_cell.length_b   1.000
_cell.length_c   1.000
_cell.angle_alpha   90.00
_cell.angle_beta   90.00
_cell.angle_gamma   90.00
#
_symmetry.space_group_name_H-M   'P 1'
#
loop_
_entity.id
_entity.type
_entity.pdbx_description
1 polymer ?
#
loop_
_entity_poly.entity_id
_entity_poly.type
_entity_poly.pdbx_seq_one_letter_code
_entity_poly.pdbx_strand_id
1 'polypeptide(L)'
;MVNANKWFRRFSIVCMLIIGGGAYAVPAVVDYVVDGDTFGATVLFDDDISVPVRVRILNIDTPEIHGKCKSEINKAYLGKDALAGILSQGTKVELDSIKDDKYLGRIDANVVLKDGRNVGDIMIKRGLARPYNGGRRAGWCE
;
A
#
# COMPACT_ATOMS: atom_id res chain seq x y z
N MET A 1 -5.98 25.90 -69.31
CA MET A 1 -6.74 24.93 -68.52
C MET A 1 -5.79 24.20 -67.58
N VAL A 2 -5.80 24.56 -66.33
CA VAL A 2 -4.96 23.94 -65.32
C VAL A 2 -5.84 23.06 -64.43
N ASN A 3 -5.65 21.74 -64.55
CA ASN A 3 -6.32 20.77 -63.66
C ASN A 3 -5.53 20.66 -62.37
N ALA A 4 -6.08 21.25 -61.35
CA ALA A 4 -5.55 21.10 -59.99
C ALA A 4 -6.20 19.90 -59.32
N ASN A 5 -5.60 18.73 -59.40
CA ASN A 5 -5.95 17.60 -58.57
C ASN A 5 -5.40 17.82 -57.18
N LYS A 6 -6.26 18.29 -56.31
CA LYS A 6 -5.98 18.37 -54.87
C LYS A 6 -6.06 16.97 -54.30
N TRP A 7 -4.92 16.40 -54.00
CA TRP A 7 -4.80 15.21 -53.17
C TRP A 7 -5.00 15.64 -51.69
N PHE A 8 -6.25 15.52 -51.23
CA PHE A 8 -6.52 15.59 -49.80
C PHE A 8 -6.06 14.26 -49.16
N ARG A 9 -4.83 14.23 -48.67
CA ARG A 9 -4.41 13.21 -47.72
C ARG A 9 -5.13 13.45 -46.41
N ARG A 10 -6.18 12.65 -46.19
CA ARG A 10 -6.80 12.54 -44.87
C ARG A 10 -5.78 11.90 -43.93
N PHE A 11 -5.08 12.71 -43.12
CA PHE A 11 -4.41 12.24 -41.93
C PHE A 11 -5.50 11.88 -40.94
N SER A 12 -5.86 10.61 -40.83
CA SER A 12 -6.54 10.07 -39.66
C SER A 12 -5.56 10.09 -38.51
N ILE A 13 -5.69 11.12 -37.70
CA ILE A 13 -5.08 11.11 -36.37
C ILE A 13 -5.91 10.11 -35.56
N VAL A 14 -5.44 8.86 -35.53
CA VAL A 14 -5.88 7.88 -34.54
C VAL A 14 -5.31 8.39 -33.23
N CYS A 15 -6.12 9.15 -32.50
CA CYS A 15 -5.85 9.50 -31.13
C CYS A 15 -5.97 8.19 -30.33
N MET A 16 -4.85 7.47 -30.21
CA MET A 16 -4.73 6.31 -29.36
C MET A 16 -4.74 6.84 -27.93
N LEU A 17 -5.94 6.91 -27.34
CA LEU A 17 -6.10 7.10 -25.92
C LEU A 17 -5.44 5.90 -25.23
N ILE A 18 -4.17 6.04 -24.90
CA ILE A 18 -3.51 5.19 -23.93
C ILE A 18 -4.16 5.55 -22.60
N ILE A 19 -5.22 4.84 -22.25
CA ILE A 19 -5.71 4.80 -20.89
C ILE A 19 -4.65 3.98 -20.14
N GLY A 20 -3.56 4.64 -19.78
CA GLY A 20 -2.62 4.12 -18.82
C GLY A 20 -3.38 3.98 -17.52
N GLY A 21 -3.75 2.74 -17.17
CA GLY A 21 -4.20 2.39 -15.83
C GLY A 21 -3.04 2.61 -14.86
N GLY A 22 -2.70 3.88 -14.60
CA GLY A 22 -1.81 4.23 -13.52
C GLY A 22 -2.51 3.86 -12.23
N ALA A 23 -1.91 2.98 -11.43
CA ALA A 23 -2.34 2.77 -10.07
C ALA A 23 -2.24 4.14 -9.38
N TYR A 24 -3.39 4.73 -9.04
CA TYR A 24 -3.42 6.00 -8.36
C TYR A 24 -2.87 5.82 -6.95
N ALA A 25 -1.74 6.45 -6.67
CA ALA A 25 -1.21 6.54 -5.32
C ALA A 25 -1.92 7.67 -4.58
N VAL A 26 -2.30 7.41 -3.34
CA VAL A 26 -2.98 8.38 -2.48
C VAL A 26 -2.07 8.73 -1.32
N PRO A 27 -1.78 10.02 -1.07
CA PRO A 27 -0.95 10.42 0.05
C PRO A 27 -1.66 10.22 1.38
N ALA A 28 -0.91 9.79 2.38
CA ALA A 28 -1.39 9.64 3.75
C ALA A 28 -0.31 10.04 4.75
N VAL A 29 -0.75 10.40 5.94
CA VAL A 29 0.10 10.72 7.09
C VAL A 29 -0.11 9.67 8.17
N VAL A 30 0.95 9.08 8.66
CA VAL A 30 0.91 8.07 9.72
C VAL A 30 0.51 8.70 11.05
N ASP A 31 -0.48 8.12 11.72
CA ASP A 31 -0.94 8.54 13.03
C ASP A 31 -0.35 7.67 14.15
N TYR A 32 -0.47 6.34 14.03
CA TYR A 32 0.02 5.37 15.02
C TYR A 32 0.17 3.98 14.41
N VAL A 33 1.02 3.14 14.99
CA VAL A 33 1.17 1.73 14.62
C VAL A 33 0.36 0.84 15.56
N VAL A 34 -0.39 -0.09 15.00
CA VAL A 34 -1.22 -1.07 15.74
C VAL A 34 -0.41 -2.34 16.05
N ASP A 35 0.17 -2.93 15.01
CA ASP A 35 0.99 -4.16 15.07
C ASP A 35 1.98 -4.20 13.89
N GLY A 36 2.55 -5.36 13.58
CA GLY A 36 3.60 -5.50 12.56
C GLY A 36 3.15 -5.27 11.12
N ASP A 37 1.84 -5.28 10.83
CA ASP A 37 1.30 -5.11 9.48
C ASP A 37 0.17 -4.08 9.37
N THR A 38 -0.19 -3.42 10.47
CA THR A 38 -1.34 -2.52 10.52
C THR A 38 -1.01 -1.21 11.25
N PHE A 39 -1.41 -0.11 10.67
CA PHE A 39 -1.25 1.22 11.27
C PHE A 39 -2.46 2.11 11.00
N GLY A 40 -2.64 3.13 11.81
CA GLY A 40 -3.59 4.21 11.57
C GLY A 40 -2.95 5.32 10.76
N ALA A 41 -3.69 5.86 9.82
CA ALA A 41 -3.26 6.97 8.99
C ALA A 41 -4.43 7.89 8.63
N THR A 42 -4.12 9.12 8.34
CA THR A 42 -5.05 10.08 7.75
C THR A 42 -4.76 10.18 6.26
N VAL A 43 -5.70 9.72 5.44
CA VAL A 43 -5.61 9.77 3.98
C VAL A 43 -6.03 11.16 3.50
N LEU A 44 -5.23 11.74 2.61
CA LEU A 44 -5.42 13.07 2.06
C LEU A 44 -5.98 12.94 0.64
N PHE A 45 -7.29 13.19 0.47
CA PHE A 45 -7.95 13.13 -0.84
C PHE A 45 -7.91 14.46 -1.58
N ASP A 46 -7.95 15.56 -0.84
CA ASP A 46 -7.98 16.93 -1.34
C ASP A 46 -7.49 17.86 -0.23
N ASP A 47 -7.21 19.13 -0.55
CA ASP A 47 -6.76 20.12 0.44
C ASP A 47 -7.73 20.24 1.62
N ASP A 48 -9.04 19.99 1.37
CA ASP A 48 -10.10 20.12 2.37
C ASP A 48 -10.68 18.78 2.86
N ILE A 49 -10.24 17.64 2.28
CA ILE A 49 -10.80 16.30 2.61
C ILE A 49 -9.71 15.37 3.08
N SER A 50 -9.77 15.04 4.36
CA SER A 50 -8.92 14.03 4.97
C SER A 50 -9.78 13.02 5.75
N VAL A 51 -9.40 11.74 5.69
CA VAL A 51 -10.16 10.66 6.32
C VAL A 51 -9.22 9.77 7.12
N PRO A 52 -9.49 9.58 8.42
CA PRO A 52 -8.75 8.61 9.22
C PRO A 52 -9.16 7.18 8.84
N VAL A 53 -8.17 6.33 8.61
CA VAL A 53 -8.36 4.93 8.26
C VAL A 53 -7.34 4.06 8.99
N ARG A 54 -7.63 2.78 9.15
CA ARG A 54 -6.60 1.77 9.42
C ARG A 54 -6.12 1.20 8.11
N VAL A 55 -4.82 1.08 7.95
CA VAL A 55 -4.18 0.50 6.76
C VAL A 55 -3.52 -0.81 7.16
N ARG A 56 -3.94 -1.89 6.52
CA ARG A 56 -3.23 -3.17 6.56
C ARG A 56 -2.31 -3.27 5.34
N ILE A 57 -1.06 -3.54 5.58
CA ILE A 57 -0.05 -3.65 4.53
C ILE A 57 -0.31 -4.91 3.70
N LEU A 58 -0.46 -4.74 2.38
CA LEU A 58 -0.69 -5.85 1.44
C LEU A 58 0.50 -6.79 1.33
N ASN A 59 0.19 -8.03 0.96
CA ASN A 59 1.12 -9.06 0.53
C ASN A 59 2.10 -9.55 1.60
N ILE A 60 1.84 -9.22 2.87
CA ILE A 60 2.61 -9.73 4.00
C ILE A 60 1.74 -10.38 5.07
N ASP A 61 2.34 -11.31 5.78
CA ASP A 61 1.83 -11.91 6.99
C ASP A 61 2.86 -11.71 8.12
N THR A 62 2.37 -11.29 9.28
CA THR A 62 3.20 -11.02 10.45
C THR A 62 2.71 -11.80 11.67
N PRO A 63 3.57 -12.06 12.66
CA PRO A 63 3.15 -12.64 13.92
C PRO A 63 2.05 -11.83 14.60
N GLU A 64 1.14 -12.52 15.28
CA GLU A 64 0.00 -11.91 15.95
C GLU A 64 0.33 -11.52 17.40
N ILE A 65 -0.05 -10.31 17.83
CA ILE A 65 0.09 -9.86 19.22
C ILE A 65 -0.73 -10.76 20.17
N HIS A 66 -1.89 -11.23 19.71
CA HIS A 66 -2.69 -12.23 20.40
C HIS A 66 -2.41 -13.65 19.88
N GLY A 67 -1.15 -13.94 19.64
CA GLY A 67 -0.68 -15.21 19.08
C GLY A 67 -0.89 -16.40 20.00
N LYS A 68 -0.67 -17.60 19.44
CA LYS A 68 -0.97 -18.87 20.10
C LYS A 68 0.14 -19.33 21.06
N CYS A 69 1.32 -18.72 21.00
CA CYS A 69 2.46 -19.06 21.84
C CYS A 69 3.30 -17.85 22.16
N LYS A 70 4.12 -17.96 23.19
CA LYS A 70 4.98 -16.87 23.66
C LYS A 70 6.00 -16.43 22.60
N SER A 71 6.52 -17.36 21.80
CA SER A 71 7.45 -17.06 20.70
C SER A 71 6.79 -16.15 19.66
N GLU A 72 5.57 -16.47 19.21
CA GLU A 72 4.81 -15.65 18.28
C GLU A 72 4.54 -14.24 18.83
N ILE A 73 4.08 -14.16 20.09
CA ILE A 73 3.78 -12.88 20.75
C ILE A 73 5.04 -12.00 20.82
N ASN A 74 6.19 -12.57 21.20
CA ASN A 74 7.45 -11.83 21.25
C ASN A 74 7.86 -11.32 19.86
N LYS A 75 7.75 -12.16 18.82
CA LYS A 75 8.02 -11.78 17.43
C LYS A 75 7.05 -10.68 16.95
N ALA A 76 5.79 -10.74 17.39
CA ALA A 76 4.79 -9.72 17.06
C ALA A 76 5.16 -8.34 17.61
N TYR A 77 5.62 -8.26 18.85
CA TYR A 77 6.09 -6.99 19.43
C TYR A 77 7.36 -6.47 18.76
N LEU A 78 8.30 -7.34 18.40
CA LEU A 78 9.45 -6.94 17.58
C LEU A 78 9.03 -6.34 16.24
N GLY A 79 8.06 -6.95 15.58
CA GLY A 79 7.50 -6.44 14.32
C GLY A 79 6.79 -5.10 14.49
N LYS A 80 6.00 -4.95 15.56
CA LYS A 80 5.35 -3.68 15.90
C LYS A 80 6.36 -2.56 16.14
N ASP A 81 7.38 -2.81 16.92
CA ASP A 81 8.43 -1.82 17.24
C ASP A 81 9.22 -1.42 15.99
N ALA A 82 9.54 -2.39 15.13
CA ALA A 82 10.24 -2.13 13.89
C ALA A 82 9.36 -1.29 12.92
N LEU A 83 8.08 -1.62 12.79
CA LEU A 83 7.18 -0.85 11.96
C LEU A 83 6.99 0.57 12.50
N ALA A 84 6.89 0.74 13.81
CA ALA A 84 6.82 2.06 14.44
C ALA A 84 8.08 2.90 14.22
N GLY A 85 9.24 2.27 14.06
CA GLY A 85 10.48 2.95 13.67
C GLY A 85 10.51 3.39 12.22
N ILE A 86 9.90 2.59 11.31
CA ILE A 86 9.78 2.91 9.88
C ILE A 86 8.66 3.94 9.65
N LEU A 87 7.53 3.75 10.31
CA LEU A 87 6.31 4.54 10.21
C LEU A 87 6.06 5.32 11.51
N SER A 88 6.98 6.19 11.88
CA SER A 88 6.77 7.07 13.04
C SER A 88 5.62 8.05 12.77
N GLN A 89 4.97 8.52 13.83
CA GLN A 89 3.90 9.51 13.74
C GLN A 89 4.31 10.72 12.89
N GLY A 90 3.45 11.13 11.97
CA GLY A 90 3.71 12.23 11.05
C GLY A 90 4.46 11.86 9.78
N THR A 91 4.92 10.61 9.64
CA THR A 91 5.55 10.13 8.41
C THR A 91 4.56 10.19 7.24
N LYS A 92 4.98 10.80 6.14
CA LYS A 92 4.21 10.83 4.89
C LYS A 92 4.51 9.58 4.07
N VAL A 93 3.46 8.94 3.59
CA VAL A 93 3.52 7.74 2.75
C VAL A 93 2.58 7.89 1.56
N GLU A 94 2.82 7.08 0.53
CA GLU A 94 1.90 6.88 -0.59
C GLU A 94 1.26 5.51 -0.47
N LEU A 95 -0.06 5.45 -0.61
CA LEU A 95 -0.85 4.22 -0.62
C LEU A 95 -1.27 3.90 -2.04
N ASP A 96 -0.96 2.71 -2.53
CA ASP A 96 -1.42 2.22 -3.82
C ASP A 96 -2.06 0.83 -3.71
N SER A 97 -2.66 0.36 -4.80
CA SER A 97 -3.36 -0.93 -4.85
C SER A 97 -4.42 -1.08 -3.74
N ILE A 98 -5.08 0.01 -3.39
CA ILE A 98 -6.03 0.08 -2.29
C ILE A 98 -7.21 -0.85 -2.55
N LYS A 99 -7.54 -1.66 -1.55
CA LYS A 99 -8.67 -2.58 -1.53
C LYS A 99 -9.46 -2.41 -0.24
N ASP A 100 -10.76 -2.66 -0.32
CA ASP A 100 -11.58 -2.75 0.88
C ASP A 100 -11.18 -3.99 1.69
N ASP A 101 -11.07 -3.80 3.00
CA ASP A 101 -10.90 -4.89 3.94
C ASP A 101 -12.28 -5.38 4.42
N LYS A 102 -12.34 -6.61 4.92
CA LYS A 102 -13.55 -7.17 5.54
C LYS A 102 -13.97 -6.46 6.83
N TYR A 103 -13.09 -5.65 7.42
CA TYR A 103 -13.38 -4.87 8.62
C TYR A 103 -13.67 -3.43 8.27
N LEU A 104 -14.78 -2.90 8.80
CA LEU A 104 -15.18 -1.52 8.58
C LEU A 104 -14.10 -0.53 9.06
N GLY A 105 -13.79 0.47 8.23
CA GLY A 105 -12.79 1.49 8.54
C GLY A 105 -11.34 1.05 8.35
N ARG A 106 -11.12 -0.15 7.78
CA ARG A 106 -9.81 -0.64 7.41
C ARG A 106 -9.71 -0.85 5.89
N ILE A 107 -8.57 -0.53 5.33
CA ILE A 107 -8.22 -0.78 3.93
C ILE A 107 -6.95 -1.62 3.86
N ASP A 108 -6.81 -2.38 2.80
CA ASP A 108 -5.56 -3.03 2.44
C ASP A 108 -4.85 -2.18 1.38
N ALA A 109 -3.57 -1.93 1.55
CA ALA A 109 -2.79 -1.14 0.59
C ALA A 109 -1.31 -1.52 0.57
N ASN A 110 -0.65 -1.30 -0.55
CA ASN A 110 0.80 -1.15 -0.59
C ASN A 110 1.17 0.20 0.03
N VAL A 111 2.24 0.21 0.80
CA VAL A 111 2.73 1.41 1.50
C VAL A 111 4.12 1.73 1.01
N VAL A 112 4.28 2.89 0.40
CA VAL A 112 5.54 3.34 -0.19
C VAL A 112 6.05 4.57 0.55
N LEU A 113 7.29 4.51 1.00
CA LEU A 113 7.98 5.63 1.64
C LEU A 113 8.33 6.71 0.60
N LYS A 114 8.64 7.90 1.08
CA LYS A 114 9.04 9.04 0.23
C LYS A 114 10.24 8.75 -0.66
N ASP A 115 11.15 7.85 -0.23
CA ASP A 115 12.30 7.41 -1.02
C ASP A 115 12.00 6.28 -2.02
N GLY A 116 10.74 5.85 -2.14
CA GLY A 116 10.27 4.83 -3.07
C GLY A 116 10.31 3.39 -2.55
N ARG A 117 10.80 3.15 -1.32
CA ARG A 117 10.84 1.79 -0.75
C ARG A 117 9.45 1.35 -0.30
N ASN A 118 9.11 0.09 -0.60
CA ASN A 118 7.88 -0.56 -0.12
C ASN A 118 8.09 -1.05 1.33
N VAL A 119 7.19 -0.66 2.22
CA VAL A 119 7.29 -1.00 3.65
C VAL A 119 7.11 -2.50 3.90
N GLY A 120 6.23 -3.16 3.16
CA GLY A 120 6.08 -4.63 3.25
C GLY A 120 7.37 -5.36 2.90
N ASP A 121 8.06 -4.94 1.85
CA ASP A 121 9.35 -5.52 1.45
C ASP A 121 10.44 -5.30 2.51
N ILE A 122 10.45 -4.14 3.15
CA ILE A 122 11.37 -3.87 4.26
C ILE A 122 11.12 -4.83 5.42
N MET A 123 9.86 -5.07 5.78
CA MET A 123 9.49 -5.99 6.88
C MET A 123 9.89 -7.43 6.55
N ILE A 124 9.68 -7.88 5.32
CA ILE A 124 10.11 -9.22 4.85
C ILE A 124 11.63 -9.34 4.91
N LYS A 125 12.37 -8.35 4.40
CA LYS A 125 13.82 -8.36 4.37
C LYS A 125 14.45 -8.40 5.76
N ARG A 126 13.78 -7.80 6.76
CA ARG A 126 14.19 -7.85 8.17
C ARG A 126 13.81 -9.14 8.87
N GLY A 127 13.11 -10.08 8.21
CA GLY A 127 12.63 -11.33 8.80
C GLY A 127 11.45 -11.16 9.77
N LEU A 128 10.75 -10.02 9.70
CA LEU A 128 9.62 -9.68 10.58
C LEU A 128 8.26 -9.95 9.94
N ALA A 129 8.25 -10.28 8.67
CA ALA A 129 7.08 -10.64 7.89
C ALA A 129 7.42 -11.74 6.88
N ARG A 130 6.39 -12.40 6.37
CA ARG A 130 6.47 -13.36 5.26
C ARG A 130 5.68 -12.86 4.07
N PRO A 131 6.06 -13.20 2.82
CA PRO A 131 5.18 -13.02 1.67
C PRO A 131 3.85 -13.75 1.89
N TYR A 132 2.74 -13.09 1.56
CA TYR A 132 1.40 -13.65 1.72
C TYR A 132 0.45 -13.13 0.63
N ASN A 133 -0.18 -14.06 -0.11
CA ASN A 133 -1.10 -13.73 -1.21
C ASN A 133 -2.55 -14.14 -0.92
N GLY A 134 -2.90 -14.29 0.34
CA GLY A 134 -4.19 -14.84 0.76
C GLY A 134 -4.15 -16.36 1.01
N GLY A 135 -5.27 -16.92 1.42
CA GLY A 135 -5.39 -18.33 1.75
C GLY A 135 -4.96 -18.68 3.18
N ARG A 136 -4.51 -19.91 3.37
CA ARG A 136 -4.11 -20.40 4.69
C ARG A 136 -2.77 -19.79 5.13
N ARG A 137 -2.75 -19.20 6.31
CA ARG A 137 -1.54 -18.65 6.92
C ARG A 137 -0.73 -19.75 7.60
N ALA A 138 0.59 -19.76 7.40
CA ALA A 138 1.49 -20.61 8.19
C ALA A 138 1.57 -20.11 9.64
N GLY A 139 1.80 -21.01 10.60
CA GLY A 139 2.00 -20.65 11.99
C GLY A 139 3.33 -19.92 12.23
N TRP A 140 3.40 -19.22 13.36
CA TRP A 140 4.59 -18.52 13.85
C TRP A 140 5.15 -19.12 15.14
N CYS A 141 4.52 -20.18 15.64
CA CYS A 141 5.00 -20.97 16.77
C CYS A 141 5.98 -22.04 16.27
N GLU A 142 7.12 -22.14 16.90
CA GLU A 142 8.14 -23.16 16.71
C GLU A 142 8.18 -24.10 17.91
#